data_8adc4510c9621f17c3696dadffffff45
#
_entry.id   8adc4510c9621f17c3696dadffffff45
#
_cell.length_a   1.000
_cell.length_b   1.000
_cell.length_c   1.000
_cell.angle_alpha   90.00
_cell.angle_beta   90.00
_cell.angle_gamma   90.00
#
_symmetry.space_group_name_H-M   'P 1'
#
loop_
_entity.id
_entity.type
_entity.pdbx_description
1 polymer ?
#
loop_
_entity_poly.entity_id
_entity_poly.type
_entity_poly.pdbx_seq_one_letter_code
_entity_poly.pdbx_strand_id
1 'polypeptide(L)'
;MNQKENNYQLVYNHIKQKVGNFSPQICLILGSGLGVFASEINKHFIFDTNDLKGYPKSTVSGHKGNIIFGEINEKKILAFQGRIHYYEGYSLNEVVFPIILAKMFNISTLITTNVSGGINPSYKPGDIVFLDNHINLTFKNPISVIPKSLRIKRKYKLCEYEPKIL
;
A
#
# COMPACT_ATOMS: atom_id res chain seq x y z
N MET A 1 12.04 -20.85 5.86
CA MET A 1 11.56 -19.50 5.49
C MET A 1 12.57 -18.87 4.57
N ASN A 2 12.12 -18.34 3.42
CA ASN A 2 12.99 -17.64 2.48
C ASN A 2 13.37 -16.29 3.11
N GLN A 3 14.57 -15.77 2.81
CA GLN A 3 15.09 -14.49 3.35
C GLN A 3 14.08 -13.32 3.20
N LYS A 4 13.27 -13.33 2.15
CA LYS A 4 12.21 -12.34 1.88
C LYS A 4 11.04 -12.43 2.85
N GLU A 5 10.60 -13.64 3.20
CA GLU A 5 9.55 -13.86 4.22
C GLU A 5 10.03 -13.40 5.60
N ASN A 6 11.32 -13.55 5.85
CA ASN A 6 11.96 -13.07 7.08
C ASN A 6 11.90 -11.55 7.20
N ASN A 7 12.06 -10.81 6.08
CA ASN A 7 11.99 -9.35 6.09
C ASN A 7 10.56 -8.84 6.39
N TYR A 8 9.51 -9.45 5.81
CA TYR A 8 8.13 -9.08 6.15
C TYR A 8 7.84 -9.26 7.62
N GLN A 9 8.25 -10.42 8.18
CA GLN A 9 8.03 -10.73 9.58
C GLN A 9 8.84 -9.80 10.51
N LEU A 10 10.07 -9.48 10.13
CA LEU A 10 10.93 -8.57 10.89
C LEU A 10 10.30 -7.17 11.00
N VAL A 11 9.88 -6.61 9.88
CA VAL A 11 9.24 -5.28 9.84
C VAL A 11 7.91 -5.31 10.58
N TYR A 12 7.08 -6.32 10.34
CA TYR A 12 5.80 -6.48 11.04
C TYR A 12 5.98 -6.53 12.55
N ASN A 13 6.89 -7.37 13.06
CA ASN A 13 7.13 -7.52 14.50
C ASN A 13 7.62 -6.22 15.13
N HIS A 14 8.53 -5.52 14.46
CA HIS A 14 9.03 -4.22 14.92
C HIS A 14 7.90 -3.18 15.06
N ILE A 15 7.07 -3.08 14.03
CA ILE A 15 5.93 -2.16 14.06
C ILE A 15 4.90 -2.60 15.10
N LYS A 16 4.54 -3.89 15.11
CA LYS A 16 3.51 -4.44 16.02
C LYS A 16 3.88 -4.26 17.48
N GLN A 17 5.15 -4.40 17.84
CA GLN A 17 5.64 -4.15 19.19
C GLN A 17 5.37 -2.69 19.63
N LYS A 18 5.49 -1.72 18.72
CA LYS A 18 5.29 -0.30 19.03
C LYS A 18 3.83 0.11 19.02
N VAL A 19 3.04 -0.36 18.04
CA VAL A 19 1.64 0.03 17.90
C VAL A 19 0.71 -0.75 18.84
N GLY A 20 1.18 -1.85 19.43
CA GLY A 20 0.43 -2.62 20.44
C GLY A 20 -0.91 -3.13 19.88
N ASN A 21 -2.00 -2.73 20.54
CA ASN A 21 -3.35 -3.15 20.19
C ASN A 21 -4.03 -2.24 19.14
N PHE A 22 -3.30 -1.29 18.54
CA PHE A 22 -3.85 -0.49 17.45
C PHE A 22 -4.18 -1.40 16.27
N SER A 23 -5.46 -1.43 15.87
CA SER A 23 -5.97 -2.32 14.82
C SER A 23 -6.59 -1.49 13.70
N PRO A 24 -5.82 -1.18 12.64
CA PRO A 24 -6.34 -0.43 11.50
C PRO A 24 -7.31 -1.28 10.68
N GLN A 25 -8.34 -0.65 10.14
CA GLN A 25 -9.37 -1.28 9.31
C GLN A 25 -9.14 -1.01 7.82
N ILE A 26 -8.50 0.12 7.52
CA ILE A 26 -8.27 0.61 6.15
C ILE A 26 -6.76 0.81 5.95
N CYS A 27 -6.26 0.37 4.83
CA CYS A 27 -4.93 0.70 4.35
C CYS A 27 -5.03 1.72 3.22
N LEU A 28 -4.29 2.82 3.34
CA LEU A 28 -4.15 3.84 2.30
C LEU A 28 -2.74 3.77 1.72
N ILE A 29 -2.62 3.64 0.41
CA ILE A 29 -1.33 3.83 -0.29
C ILE A 29 -1.41 5.15 -1.05
N LEU A 30 -0.75 6.17 -0.50
CA LEU A 30 -0.74 7.52 -1.07
C LEU A 30 0.30 7.60 -2.19
N GLY A 31 -0.19 7.77 -3.41
CA GLY A 31 0.63 7.95 -4.60
C GLY A 31 1.09 9.39 -4.81
N SER A 32 1.70 9.64 -5.97
CA SER A 32 2.23 10.95 -6.36
C SER A 32 1.17 12.06 -6.26
N GLY A 33 1.54 13.19 -5.68
CA GLY A 33 0.66 14.34 -5.46
C GLY A 33 -0.28 14.23 -4.26
N LEU A 34 -0.54 13.02 -3.75
CA LEU A 34 -1.48 12.80 -2.64
C LEU A 34 -0.79 12.57 -1.28
N GLY A 35 0.53 12.66 -1.23
CA GLY A 35 1.29 12.56 0.03
C GLY A 35 0.92 13.65 1.05
N VAL A 36 0.41 14.80 0.60
CA VAL A 36 -0.10 15.88 1.46
C VAL A 36 -1.32 15.45 2.26
N PHE A 37 -2.12 14.50 1.78
CA PHE A 37 -3.27 13.96 2.51
C PHE A 37 -2.87 13.34 3.85
N ALA A 38 -1.61 12.95 4.02
CA ALA A 38 -1.11 12.48 5.30
C ALA A 38 -1.18 13.54 6.42
N SER A 39 -1.35 14.84 6.10
CA SER A 39 -1.57 15.89 7.11
C SER A 39 -2.95 15.82 7.76
N GLU A 40 -3.94 15.28 7.04
CA GLU A 40 -5.31 15.10 7.53
C GLU A 40 -5.47 13.94 8.53
N ILE A 41 -4.44 13.09 8.63
CA ILE A 41 -4.45 11.96 9.55
C ILE A 41 -4.11 12.45 10.96
N ASN A 42 -4.97 12.18 11.94
CA ASN A 42 -4.61 12.26 13.36
C ASN A 42 -3.63 11.11 13.67
N LYS A 43 -2.34 11.42 13.69
CA LYS A 43 -1.26 10.44 13.72
C LYS A 43 -0.98 9.98 15.14
N HIS A 44 -1.02 8.66 15.36
CA HIS A 44 -0.64 8.01 16.61
C HIS A 44 0.80 7.51 16.57
N PHE A 45 1.19 6.88 15.45
CA PHE A 45 2.54 6.36 15.25
C PHE A 45 3.02 6.67 13.84
N ILE A 46 4.30 7.04 13.73
CA ILE A 46 4.97 7.29 12.45
C ILE A 46 6.27 6.49 12.45
N PHE A 47 6.52 5.77 11.36
CA PHE A 47 7.75 5.03 11.12
C PHE A 47 8.38 5.55 9.82
N ASP A 48 9.62 6.02 9.88
CA ASP A 48 10.40 6.27 8.67
C ASP A 48 10.84 4.93 8.09
N THR A 49 10.56 4.67 6.83
CA THR A 49 10.92 3.42 6.16
C THR A 49 12.42 3.22 6.06
N ASN A 50 13.21 4.30 6.14
CA ASN A 50 14.67 4.22 6.16
C ASN A 50 15.21 3.59 7.44
N ASP A 51 14.49 3.73 8.54
CA ASP A 51 14.86 3.19 9.84
C ASP A 51 14.38 1.74 10.04
N LEU A 52 13.52 1.24 9.14
CA LEU A 52 12.97 -0.11 9.22
C LEU A 52 13.90 -1.12 8.53
N LYS A 53 14.68 -1.84 9.32
CA LYS A 53 15.53 -2.91 8.80
C LYS A 53 14.69 -3.96 8.06
N GLY A 54 15.02 -4.20 6.79
CA GLY A 54 14.31 -5.16 5.93
C GLY A 54 13.16 -4.57 5.11
N TYR A 55 12.78 -3.31 5.33
CA TYR A 55 11.88 -2.59 4.44
C TYR A 55 12.63 -2.07 3.21
N PRO A 56 12.06 -2.16 2.00
CA PRO A 56 12.69 -1.63 0.79
C PRO A 56 12.73 -0.09 0.83
N LYS A 57 13.89 0.48 0.51
CA LYS A 57 14.11 1.94 0.58
C LYS A 57 13.77 2.59 -0.75
N SER A 58 12.92 3.62 -0.77
CA SER A 58 12.67 4.40 -1.99
C SER A 58 13.91 5.20 -2.40
N THR A 59 14.19 5.25 -3.70
CA THR A 59 15.26 6.07 -4.29
C THR A 59 14.73 7.35 -4.90
N VAL A 60 13.41 7.52 -4.99
CA VAL A 60 12.78 8.68 -5.62
C VAL A 60 12.75 9.86 -4.64
N SER A 61 13.35 10.96 -5.06
CA SER A 61 13.26 12.26 -4.38
C SER A 61 11.81 12.69 -4.25
N GLY A 62 11.39 13.10 -3.03
CA GLY A 62 10.03 13.58 -2.74
C GLY A 62 9.09 12.55 -2.11
N HIS A 63 9.44 11.27 -2.06
CA HIS A 63 8.71 10.28 -1.27
C HIS A 63 9.24 10.31 0.18
N LYS A 64 8.43 10.81 1.12
CA LYS A 64 8.83 10.88 2.54
C LYS A 64 9.04 9.49 3.17
N GLY A 65 8.53 8.43 2.54
CA GLY A 65 8.75 7.07 2.99
C GLY A 65 8.21 6.78 4.40
N ASN A 66 7.07 7.37 4.79
CA ASN A 66 6.50 7.15 6.10
C ASN A 66 5.41 6.06 6.09
N ILE A 67 5.41 5.25 7.14
CA ILE A 67 4.30 4.38 7.50
C ILE A 67 3.60 5.00 8.70
N ILE A 68 2.33 5.32 8.55
CA ILE A 68 1.55 6.09 9.52
C ILE A 68 0.39 5.26 10.03
N PHE A 69 0.29 5.09 11.34
CA PHE A 69 -0.89 4.58 12.01
C PHE A 69 -1.61 5.77 12.65
N GLY A 70 -2.88 5.92 12.35
CA GLY A 70 -3.65 7.06 12.83
C GLY A 70 -5.14 6.91 12.54
N GLU A 71 -5.87 8.01 12.67
CA GLU A 71 -7.32 8.05 12.53
C GLU A 71 -7.78 9.19 11.61
N ILE A 72 -8.81 8.91 10.83
CA ILE A 72 -9.59 9.90 10.07
C ILE A 72 -11.06 9.60 10.34
N ASN A 73 -11.82 10.61 10.81
CA ASN A 73 -13.24 10.45 11.11
C ASN A 73 -13.53 9.17 11.93
N GLU A 74 -12.78 8.98 13.02
CA GLU A 74 -12.88 7.83 13.92
C GLU A 74 -12.54 6.46 13.30
N LYS A 75 -12.09 6.43 12.05
CA LYS A 75 -11.63 5.20 11.39
C LYS A 75 -10.13 5.04 11.55
N LYS A 76 -9.72 3.91 12.13
CA LYS A 76 -8.31 3.55 12.28
C LYS A 76 -7.73 3.13 10.95
N ILE A 77 -6.65 3.77 10.57
CA ILE A 77 -6.00 3.56 9.27
C ILE A 77 -4.51 3.25 9.41
N LEU A 78 -4.00 2.54 8.44
CA LEU A 78 -2.59 2.39 8.12
C LEU A 78 -2.33 3.10 6.80
N ALA A 79 -1.53 4.15 6.79
CA ALA A 79 -1.20 4.87 5.56
C ALA A 79 0.28 4.73 5.21
N PHE A 80 0.56 4.48 3.94
CA PHE A 80 1.89 4.56 3.35
C PHE A 80 2.02 5.88 2.60
N GLN A 81 2.87 6.76 3.09
CA GLN A 81 3.15 8.08 2.47
C GLN A 81 4.27 7.93 1.45
N GLY A 82 3.91 7.53 0.25
CA GLY A 82 4.80 7.15 -0.82
C GLY A 82 4.92 5.64 -0.97
N ARG A 83 5.47 5.22 -2.09
CA ARG A 83 5.69 3.82 -2.44
C ARG A 83 6.87 3.70 -3.39
N ILE A 84 7.46 2.52 -3.45
CA ILE A 84 8.44 2.16 -4.48
C ILE A 84 7.71 1.62 -5.73
N HIS A 85 8.35 1.73 -6.88
CA HIS A 85 7.77 1.30 -8.14
C HIS A 85 8.68 0.28 -8.84
N TYR A 86 8.06 -0.58 -9.64
CA TYR A 86 8.79 -1.60 -10.40
C TYR A 86 9.80 -1.00 -11.39
N TYR A 87 9.47 0.15 -12.00
CA TYR A 87 10.37 0.84 -12.94
C TYR A 87 11.63 1.44 -12.28
N GLU A 88 11.66 1.55 -10.96
CA GLU A 88 12.86 1.96 -10.20
C GLU A 88 13.89 0.82 -10.06
N GLY A 89 13.62 -0.37 -10.63
CA GLY A 89 14.46 -1.55 -10.55
C GLY A 89 14.17 -2.50 -9.39
N TYR A 90 13.14 -2.22 -8.60
CA TYR A 90 12.72 -3.08 -7.50
C TYR A 90 12.06 -4.37 -7.99
N SER A 91 12.28 -5.45 -7.26
CA SER A 91 11.57 -6.70 -7.49
C SER A 91 10.08 -6.58 -7.12
N LEU A 92 9.23 -7.42 -7.70
CA LEU A 92 7.81 -7.46 -7.34
C LEU A 92 7.58 -7.72 -5.84
N ASN A 93 8.45 -8.49 -5.18
CA ASN A 93 8.35 -8.70 -3.72
C ASN A 93 8.50 -7.41 -2.92
N GLU A 94 9.37 -6.51 -3.37
CA GLU A 94 9.58 -5.22 -2.73
C GLU A 94 8.40 -4.29 -3.00
N VAL A 95 7.93 -4.25 -4.24
CA VAL A 95 6.76 -3.41 -4.62
C VAL A 95 5.49 -3.79 -3.86
N VAL A 96 5.25 -5.09 -3.60
CA VAL A 96 4.06 -5.55 -2.88
C VAL A 96 4.20 -5.51 -1.36
N PHE A 97 5.34 -5.07 -0.82
CA PHE A 97 5.61 -5.05 0.61
C PHE A 97 4.51 -4.37 1.44
N PRO A 98 4.00 -3.17 1.05
CA PRO A 98 2.89 -2.52 1.76
C PRO A 98 1.63 -3.38 1.83
N ILE A 99 1.31 -4.10 0.74
CA ILE A 99 0.14 -4.98 0.67
C ILE A 99 0.28 -6.15 1.64
N ILE A 100 1.48 -6.73 1.72
CA ILE A 100 1.77 -7.85 2.63
C ILE A 100 1.68 -7.39 4.08
N LEU A 101 2.21 -6.21 4.42
CA LEU A 101 2.06 -5.64 5.76
C LEU A 101 0.59 -5.39 6.11
N ALA A 102 -0.18 -4.78 5.21
CA ALA A 102 -1.62 -4.56 5.41
C ALA A 102 -2.34 -5.89 5.71
N LYS A 103 -2.00 -6.96 4.98
CA LYS A 103 -2.53 -8.30 5.23
C LYS A 103 -2.12 -8.86 6.58
N MET A 104 -0.87 -8.67 7.01
CA MET A 104 -0.39 -9.13 8.32
C MET A 104 -1.07 -8.39 9.48
N PHE A 105 -1.48 -7.14 9.28
CA PHE A 105 -2.32 -6.37 10.21
C PHE A 105 -3.81 -6.69 10.13
N ASN A 106 -4.22 -7.71 9.34
CA ASN A 106 -5.62 -8.11 9.13
C ASN A 106 -6.51 -6.99 8.56
N ILE A 107 -5.96 -6.08 7.80
CA ILE A 107 -6.71 -5.00 7.19
C ILE A 107 -7.62 -5.58 6.09
N SER A 108 -8.88 -5.18 6.10
CA SER A 108 -9.90 -5.68 5.17
C SER A 108 -10.08 -4.81 3.93
N THR A 109 -9.76 -3.52 4.03
CA THR A 109 -9.98 -2.55 2.95
C THR A 109 -8.66 -1.92 2.53
N LEU A 110 -8.35 -1.97 1.25
CA LEU A 110 -7.19 -1.34 0.64
C LEU A 110 -7.65 -0.27 -0.34
N ILE A 111 -7.15 0.95 -0.15
CA ILE A 111 -7.34 2.07 -1.07
C ILE A 111 -5.96 2.47 -1.61
N THR A 112 -5.81 2.42 -2.92
CA THR A 112 -4.59 2.87 -3.57
C THR A 112 -4.88 4.11 -4.41
N THR A 113 -3.99 5.08 -4.36
CA THR A 113 -4.11 6.30 -5.15
C THR A 113 -2.93 6.45 -6.11
N ASN A 114 -3.19 7.01 -7.27
CA ASN A 114 -2.15 7.32 -8.26
C ASN A 114 -2.58 8.51 -9.13
N VAL A 115 -1.62 9.10 -9.79
CA VAL A 115 -1.86 10.07 -10.86
C VAL A 115 -1.65 9.37 -12.20
N SER A 116 -2.53 9.61 -13.14
CA SER A 116 -2.41 9.08 -14.50
C SER A 116 -2.95 10.06 -15.53
N GLY A 117 -2.51 9.92 -16.79
CA GLY A 117 -3.12 10.63 -17.92
C GLY A 117 -4.51 10.10 -18.22
N GLY A 118 -5.46 11.00 -18.47
CA GLY A 118 -6.80 10.66 -18.94
C GLY A 118 -6.83 10.56 -20.46
N ILE A 119 -7.37 9.46 -21.00
CA ILE A 119 -7.60 9.28 -22.44
C ILE A 119 -8.98 9.85 -22.84
N ASN A 120 -9.96 9.74 -21.94
CA ASN A 120 -11.29 10.26 -22.18
C ASN A 120 -11.24 11.81 -22.26
N PRO A 121 -11.68 12.44 -23.38
CA PRO A 121 -11.59 13.88 -23.57
C PRO A 121 -12.50 14.70 -22.64
N SER A 122 -13.44 14.06 -21.93
CA SER A 122 -14.29 14.74 -20.95
C SER A 122 -13.54 14.97 -19.61
N TYR A 123 -12.44 14.27 -19.35
CA TYR A 123 -11.66 14.43 -18.13
C TYR A 123 -10.80 15.69 -18.16
N LYS A 124 -10.71 16.34 -17.00
CA LYS A 124 -9.90 17.54 -16.80
C LYS A 124 -8.84 17.29 -15.71
N PRO A 125 -7.69 17.99 -15.75
CA PRO A 125 -6.75 17.96 -14.66
C PRO A 125 -7.42 18.32 -13.31
N GLY A 126 -7.24 17.46 -12.32
CA GLY A 126 -7.88 17.60 -11.00
C GLY A 126 -9.12 16.73 -10.80
N ASP A 127 -9.64 16.09 -11.83
CA ASP A 127 -10.74 15.13 -11.67
C ASP A 127 -10.30 13.91 -10.86
N ILE A 128 -11.17 13.44 -9.97
CA ILE A 128 -11.00 12.21 -9.23
C ILE A 128 -11.79 11.11 -9.93
N VAL A 129 -11.11 10.06 -10.33
CA VAL A 129 -11.69 8.93 -11.06
C VAL A 129 -11.52 7.66 -10.23
N PHE A 130 -12.62 6.94 -10.00
CA PHE A 130 -12.59 5.60 -9.44
C PHE A 130 -12.42 4.59 -10.56
N LEU A 131 -11.46 3.69 -10.37
CA LEU A 131 -11.24 2.58 -11.31
C LEU A 131 -12.17 1.42 -10.94
N ASP A 132 -12.96 0.95 -11.87
CA ASP A 132 -13.80 -0.25 -11.72
C ASP A 132 -13.10 -1.50 -12.27
N ASN A 133 -12.14 -1.32 -13.19
CA ASN A 133 -11.40 -2.40 -13.81
C ASN A 133 -10.03 -1.95 -14.33
N HIS A 134 -9.16 -2.91 -14.71
CA HIS A 134 -7.89 -2.61 -15.36
C HIS A 134 -7.42 -3.75 -16.27
N ILE A 135 -6.62 -3.41 -17.27
CA ILE A 135 -5.97 -4.37 -18.16
C ILE A 135 -4.47 -4.37 -17.84
N ASN A 136 -3.94 -5.51 -17.44
CA ASN A 136 -2.53 -5.65 -17.13
C ASN A 136 -1.71 -6.00 -18.37
N LEU A 137 -1.08 -4.99 -18.99
CA LEU A 137 -0.21 -5.15 -20.15
C LEU A 137 1.27 -5.36 -19.76
N THR A 138 1.60 -5.40 -18.48
CA THR A 138 2.99 -5.60 -18.04
C THR A 138 3.43 -7.07 -18.09
N PHE A 139 2.51 -8.00 -18.25
CA PHE A 139 2.72 -9.45 -18.19
C PHE A 139 3.38 -9.91 -16.88
N LYS A 140 3.35 -9.09 -15.85
CA LYS A 140 3.86 -9.38 -14.51
C LYS A 140 2.69 -9.65 -13.57
N ASN A 141 2.77 -10.75 -12.82
CA ASN A 141 1.72 -11.09 -11.85
C ASN A 141 2.24 -10.96 -10.42
N PRO A 142 1.88 -9.88 -9.70
CA PRO A 142 2.31 -9.68 -8.31
C PRO A 142 1.86 -10.80 -7.37
N ILE A 143 0.76 -11.49 -7.67
CA ILE A 143 0.26 -12.60 -6.84
C ILE A 143 1.25 -13.76 -6.79
N SER A 144 2.05 -13.94 -7.86
CA SER A 144 3.04 -15.03 -7.93
C SER A 144 4.11 -14.93 -6.85
N VAL A 145 4.42 -13.72 -6.38
CA VAL A 145 5.47 -13.45 -5.39
C VAL A 145 4.97 -13.38 -3.95
N ILE A 146 3.65 -13.34 -3.74
CA ILE A 146 3.06 -13.34 -2.40
C ILE A 146 3.24 -14.73 -1.78
N PRO A 147 3.77 -14.83 -0.55
CA PRO A 147 3.88 -16.10 0.17
C PRO A 147 2.56 -16.85 0.22
N LYS A 148 2.58 -18.16 0.01
CA LYS A 148 1.35 -18.99 -0.02
C LYS A 148 0.51 -18.84 1.25
N SER A 149 1.14 -18.69 2.40
CA SER A 149 0.50 -18.46 3.71
C SER A 149 -0.29 -17.15 3.79
N LEU A 150 0.09 -16.15 2.99
CA LEU A 150 -0.54 -14.82 2.96
C LEU A 150 -1.50 -14.64 1.78
N ARG A 151 -1.57 -15.61 0.87
CA ARG A 151 -2.52 -15.57 -0.25
C ARG A 151 -3.94 -15.72 0.25
N ILE A 152 -4.84 -14.90 -0.27
CA ILE A 152 -6.27 -15.02 0.01
C ILE A 152 -6.81 -16.19 -0.81
N LYS A 153 -7.55 -17.12 -0.18
CA LYS A 153 -8.17 -18.27 -0.83
C LYS A 153 -9.46 -17.92 -1.61
N ARG A 154 -9.61 -16.69 -2.08
CA ARG A 154 -10.77 -16.34 -2.91
C ARG A 154 -10.53 -16.72 -4.37
N LYS A 155 -11.57 -17.21 -5.06
CA LYS A 155 -11.62 -17.21 -6.52
C LYS A 155 -11.72 -15.73 -6.94
N TYR A 156 -10.59 -15.14 -7.33
CA TYR A 156 -10.62 -13.81 -7.91
C TYR A 156 -11.21 -13.90 -9.30
N LYS A 157 -12.23 -13.12 -9.57
CA LYS A 157 -12.38 -12.63 -10.92
C LYS A 157 -11.22 -11.66 -11.15
N LEU A 158 -10.44 -11.92 -12.19
CA LEU A 158 -9.34 -11.04 -12.57
C LEU A 158 -9.93 -9.64 -12.82
N CYS A 159 -9.33 -8.63 -12.16
CA CYS A 159 -9.57 -7.24 -12.44
C CYS A 159 -10.90 -6.62 -11.94
N GLU A 160 -11.55 -7.17 -10.92
CA GLU A 160 -12.71 -6.50 -10.30
C GLU A 160 -12.30 -5.78 -9.01
N TYR A 161 -12.74 -4.55 -8.86
CA TYR A 161 -12.70 -3.77 -7.64
C TYR A 161 -13.98 -4.00 -6.81
N GLU A 162 -13.97 -3.62 -5.53
CA GLU A 162 -15.11 -3.82 -4.65
C GLU A 162 -16.26 -2.87 -5.02
N PRO A 163 -17.36 -3.35 -5.61
CA PRO A 163 -18.43 -2.48 -6.12
C PRO A 163 -19.23 -1.77 -5.02
N LYS A 164 -19.12 -2.25 -3.77
CA LYS A 164 -19.81 -1.62 -2.62
C LYS A 164 -19.11 -0.38 -2.09
N ILE A 165 -17.91 -0.08 -2.58
CA ILE A 165 -17.14 1.11 -2.21
C ILE A 165 -17.32 2.22 -3.26
N LEU A 166 -17.75 1.85 -4.46
CA LEU A 166 -18.08 2.76 -5.54
C LEU A 166 -19.53 3.20 -5.43
#